data_5598ff17cc935c905f38f9fa08854e37
#
_entry.id   5598ff17cc935c905f38f9fa08854e37
#
_cell.length_a   1.000
_cell.length_b   1.000
_cell.length_c   1.000
_cell.angle_alpha   90.00
_cell.angle_beta   90.00
_cell.angle_gamma   90.00
#
_symmetry.space_group_name_H-M   'P 1'
#
loop_
_entity.id
_entity.type
_entity.pdbx_description
1 polymer ?
#
loop_
_entity_poly.entity_id
_entity_poly.type
_entity_poly.pdbx_seq_one_letter_code
_entity_poly.pdbx_strand_id
1 'polypeptide(L)'
;AASLQPPFFDMTADDAVNYGGIGAVIGHEIGHGFDDQGSTYDGHGALRDWWSADDRAAFEERTKALISQYDALVPRQLQPDGPHVNGALTIGENIGDLGGLSIAYRALQISYQDAGGAPEPVDGLSWQQRFFLSYAAIWREKVRDEACRTQLATDPHSPTQFRCNQIVRNVDAFYDAFDVTPDDALWLDPSQRVSIW
;
A
#
# COMPACT_ATOMS: atom_id res chain seq x y z
N ALA A 1 -7.02 -1.01 19.36
CA ALA A 1 -7.56 0.23 19.96
C ALA A 1 -6.76 1.46 19.50
N ALA A 2 -5.42 1.38 19.37
CA ALA A 2 -4.59 2.52 18.91
C ALA A 2 -4.93 2.95 17.49
N SER A 3 -5.23 2.00 16.59
CA SER A 3 -5.61 2.28 15.19
C SER A 3 -6.97 2.99 15.04
N LEU A 4 -7.75 3.10 16.11
CA LEU A 4 -9.01 3.86 16.12
C LEU A 4 -8.83 5.30 16.65
N GLN A 5 -7.65 5.86 16.47
CA GLN A 5 -7.28 7.22 16.86
C GLN A 5 -6.51 7.90 15.72
N PRO A 6 -6.46 9.24 15.69
CA PRO A 6 -5.59 9.96 14.76
C PRO A 6 -4.13 9.47 14.83
N PRO A 7 -3.43 9.37 13.71
CA PRO A 7 -3.84 9.79 12.38
C PRO A 7 -4.62 8.74 11.57
N PHE A 8 -4.89 7.56 12.11
CA PHE A 8 -5.55 6.48 11.37
C PHE A 8 -7.06 6.70 11.21
N PHE A 9 -7.71 7.16 12.28
CA PHE A 9 -9.15 7.38 12.32
C PHE A 9 -9.51 8.60 13.18
N ASP A 10 -10.43 9.42 12.66
CA ASP A 10 -11.03 10.53 13.38
C ASP A 10 -12.50 10.65 12.99
N MET A 11 -13.40 10.55 13.97
CA MET A 11 -14.85 10.66 13.74
C MET A 11 -15.28 12.03 13.20
N THR A 12 -14.45 13.05 13.31
CA THR A 12 -14.72 14.41 12.84
C THR A 12 -14.09 14.71 11.49
N ALA A 13 -13.20 13.84 11.00
CA ALA A 13 -12.60 13.99 9.67
C ALA A 13 -13.57 13.56 8.56
N ASP A 14 -13.32 14.03 7.35
CA ASP A 14 -14.08 13.59 6.19
C ASP A 14 -13.75 12.13 5.80
N ASP A 15 -14.65 11.52 5.01
CA ASP A 15 -14.52 10.11 4.63
C ASP A 15 -13.22 9.84 3.88
N ALA A 16 -12.76 10.76 3.01
CA ALA A 16 -11.52 10.54 2.25
C ALA A 16 -10.32 10.39 3.20
N VAL A 17 -10.29 11.14 4.30
CA VAL A 17 -9.24 11.04 5.32
C VAL A 17 -9.31 9.69 6.03
N ASN A 18 -10.50 9.27 6.47
CA ASN A 18 -10.67 8.00 7.18
C ASN A 18 -10.44 6.78 6.27
N TYR A 19 -10.90 6.83 5.02
CA TYR A 19 -10.64 5.75 4.06
C TYR A 19 -9.17 5.65 3.67
N GLY A 20 -8.46 6.79 3.52
CA GLY A 20 -7.01 6.81 3.28
C GLY A 20 -6.17 6.35 4.48
N GLY A 21 -6.69 6.52 5.70
CA GLY A 21 -6.08 6.07 6.94
C GLY A 21 -6.51 4.65 7.30
N ILE A 22 -7.50 4.53 8.22
CA ILE A 22 -7.96 3.23 8.73
C ILE A 22 -8.56 2.34 7.65
N GLY A 23 -9.16 2.91 6.59
CA GLY A 23 -9.71 2.14 5.48
C GLY A 23 -8.64 1.33 4.76
N ALA A 24 -7.48 1.94 4.47
CA ALA A 24 -6.34 1.24 3.89
C ALA A 24 -5.81 0.13 4.81
N VAL A 25 -5.77 0.36 6.13
CA VAL A 25 -5.38 -0.65 7.12
C VAL A 25 -6.38 -1.81 7.15
N ILE A 26 -7.69 -1.54 7.16
CA ILE A 26 -8.71 -2.60 7.11
C ILE A 26 -8.56 -3.46 5.85
N GLY A 27 -8.35 -2.82 4.70
CA GLY A 27 -8.11 -3.53 3.44
C GLY A 27 -6.83 -4.37 3.47
N HIS A 28 -5.76 -3.86 4.10
CA HIS A 28 -4.50 -4.55 4.34
C HIS A 28 -4.70 -5.81 5.18
N GLU A 29 -5.35 -5.72 6.32
CA GLU A 29 -5.59 -6.85 7.22
C GLU A 29 -6.45 -7.95 6.57
N ILE A 30 -7.47 -7.55 5.80
CA ILE A 30 -8.25 -8.50 5.00
C ILE A 30 -7.36 -9.14 3.92
N GLY A 31 -6.46 -8.36 3.33
CA GLY A 31 -5.52 -8.78 2.29
C GLY A 31 -4.58 -9.91 2.73
N HIS A 32 -4.26 -10.00 4.03
CA HIS A 32 -3.43 -11.10 4.56
C HIS A 32 -4.02 -12.50 4.34
N GLY A 33 -5.33 -12.61 4.15
CA GLY A 33 -5.93 -13.87 3.72
C GLY A 33 -5.53 -14.33 2.31
N PHE A 34 -4.92 -13.43 1.52
CA PHE A 34 -4.63 -13.61 0.09
C PHE A 34 -3.19 -13.21 -0.27
N ASP A 35 -2.33 -12.97 0.69
CA ASP A 35 -0.91 -12.71 0.48
C ASP A 35 -0.12 -14.01 0.17
N ASP A 36 1.21 -13.95 0.18
CA ASP A 36 2.07 -15.10 -0.09
C ASP A 36 1.89 -16.25 0.91
N GLN A 37 1.53 -15.96 2.17
CA GLN A 37 1.29 -16.93 3.22
C GLN A 37 -0.19 -17.32 3.32
N GLY A 38 -1.09 -16.34 3.44
CA GLY A 38 -2.52 -16.57 3.59
C GLY A 38 -3.13 -17.29 2.40
N SER A 39 -2.64 -17.03 1.18
CA SER A 39 -3.07 -17.71 -0.04
C SER A 39 -2.80 -19.22 -0.06
N THR A 40 -2.02 -19.75 0.86
CA THR A 40 -1.78 -21.21 1.03
C THR A 40 -2.88 -21.92 1.81
N TYR A 41 -3.79 -21.14 2.45
CA TYR A 41 -4.93 -21.68 3.19
C TYR A 41 -6.23 -21.51 2.41
N ASP A 42 -7.11 -22.50 2.49
CA ASP A 42 -8.45 -22.40 1.89
C ASP A 42 -9.43 -21.62 2.79
N GLY A 43 -10.64 -21.37 2.29
CA GLY A 43 -11.69 -20.64 3.02
C GLY A 43 -12.16 -21.27 4.34
N HIS A 44 -11.66 -22.46 4.70
CA HIS A 44 -11.89 -23.14 5.98
C HIS A 44 -10.66 -23.08 6.90
N GLY A 45 -9.58 -22.40 6.46
CA GLY A 45 -8.33 -22.30 7.20
C GLY A 45 -7.47 -23.58 7.13
N ALA A 46 -7.73 -24.47 6.20
CA ALA A 46 -6.90 -25.64 6.00
C ALA A 46 -5.76 -25.34 5.01
N LEU A 47 -4.54 -25.74 5.37
CA LEU A 47 -3.39 -25.66 4.47
C LEU A 47 -3.61 -26.57 3.28
N ARG A 48 -3.92 -25.99 2.13
CA ARG A 48 -4.30 -26.70 0.92
C ARG A 48 -4.08 -25.83 -0.31
N ASP A 49 -3.55 -26.42 -1.38
CA ASP A 49 -3.56 -25.81 -2.70
C ASP A 49 -4.99 -25.82 -3.27
N TRP A 50 -5.61 -24.65 -3.35
CA TRP A 50 -6.97 -24.45 -3.83
C TRP A 50 -7.03 -23.62 -5.12
N TRP A 51 -5.88 -23.15 -5.57
CA TRP A 51 -5.75 -22.30 -6.76
C TRP A 51 -5.87 -23.15 -8.04
N SER A 52 -6.39 -22.54 -9.11
CA SER A 52 -6.07 -23.07 -10.43
C SER A 52 -4.59 -22.85 -10.76
N ALA A 53 -4.03 -23.65 -11.65
CA ALA A 53 -2.64 -23.51 -12.06
C ALA A 53 -2.39 -22.12 -12.70
N ASP A 54 -3.35 -21.61 -13.47
CA ASP A 54 -3.25 -20.32 -14.17
C ASP A 54 -3.32 -19.16 -13.18
N ASP A 55 -4.23 -19.19 -12.19
CA ASP A 55 -4.33 -18.15 -11.18
C ASP A 55 -3.08 -18.12 -10.30
N ARG A 56 -2.56 -19.28 -9.90
CA ARG A 56 -1.32 -19.37 -9.13
C ARG A 56 -0.15 -18.77 -9.92
N ALA A 57 0.00 -19.12 -11.19
CA ALA A 57 1.06 -18.58 -12.04
C ALA A 57 0.95 -17.06 -12.21
N ALA A 58 -0.25 -16.54 -12.41
CA ALA A 58 -0.49 -15.11 -12.52
C ALA A 58 -0.18 -14.37 -11.20
N PHE A 59 -0.56 -14.93 -10.06
CA PHE A 59 -0.21 -14.37 -8.74
C PHE A 59 1.31 -14.35 -8.53
N GLU A 60 2.01 -15.45 -8.83
CA GLU A 60 3.47 -15.53 -8.66
C GLU A 60 4.22 -14.57 -9.59
N GLU A 61 3.76 -14.35 -10.82
CA GLU A 61 4.34 -13.38 -11.74
C GLU A 61 4.25 -11.95 -11.17
N ARG A 62 3.07 -11.55 -10.71
CA ARG A 62 2.84 -10.24 -10.10
C ARG A 62 3.63 -10.05 -8.80
N THR A 63 3.65 -11.08 -7.97
CA THR A 63 4.43 -11.11 -6.72
C THR A 63 5.93 -10.93 -6.99
N LYS A 64 6.49 -11.62 -7.98
CA LYS A 64 7.89 -11.46 -8.40
C LYS A 64 8.19 -10.04 -8.89
N ALA A 65 7.29 -9.44 -9.64
CA ALA A 65 7.45 -8.06 -10.10
C ALA A 65 7.49 -7.09 -8.91
N LEU A 66 6.60 -7.25 -7.93
CA LEU A 66 6.58 -6.43 -6.72
C LEU A 66 7.85 -6.63 -5.87
N ILE A 67 8.31 -7.87 -5.67
CA ILE A 67 9.58 -8.19 -5.00
C ILE A 67 10.73 -7.42 -5.66
N SER A 68 10.82 -7.49 -7.00
CA SER A 68 11.89 -6.82 -7.74
C SER A 68 11.87 -5.30 -7.57
N GLN A 69 10.70 -4.68 -7.45
CA GLN A 69 10.59 -3.26 -7.15
C GLN A 69 11.20 -2.92 -5.78
N TYR A 70 10.92 -3.75 -4.76
CA TYR A 70 11.41 -3.51 -3.40
C TYR A 70 12.90 -3.84 -3.24
N ASP A 71 13.40 -4.87 -3.89
CA ASP A 71 14.83 -5.24 -3.88
C ASP A 71 15.75 -4.12 -4.43
N ALA A 72 15.21 -3.23 -5.24
CA ALA A 72 15.93 -2.07 -5.75
C ALA A 72 16.03 -0.90 -4.75
N LEU A 73 15.33 -0.95 -3.61
CA LEU A 73 15.18 0.19 -2.71
C LEU A 73 16.21 0.18 -1.59
N VAL A 74 16.81 1.35 -1.36
CA VAL A 74 17.66 1.64 -0.19
C VAL A 74 17.04 2.82 0.56
N PRO A 75 16.79 2.71 1.87
CA PRO A 75 16.27 3.83 2.66
C PRO A 75 17.12 5.08 2.50
N ARG A 76 16.46 6.24 2.29
CA ARG A 76 17.15 7.51 2.01
C ARG A 76 18.25 7.83 3.03
N GLN A 77 17.99 7.56 4.31
CA GLN A 77 18.93 7.81 5.40
C GLN A 77 20.17 6.91 5.39
N LEU A 78 20.12 5.79 4.65
CA LEU A 78 21.22 4.82 4.54
C LEU A 78 21.93 4.87 3.19
N GLN A 79 21.50 5.73 2.26
CA GLN A 79 22.12 5.89 0.94
C GLN A 79 23.54 6.49 1.05
N PRO A 80 24.46 6.22 0.04
CA PRO A 80 24.20 5.33 -1.09
C PRO A 80 24.50 3.84 -0.79
N ASP A 81 25.28 3.53 0.24
CA ASP A 81 25.90 2.20 0.47
C ASP A 81 25.17 1.35 1.52
N GLY A 82 23.92 1.72 1.85
CA GLY A 82 23.10 0.99 2.80
C GLY A 82 22.56 -0.33 2.25
N PRO A 83 22.08 -1.22 3.14
CA PRO A 83 21.42 -2.44 2.72
C PRO A 83 20.12 -2.13 1.98
N HIS A 84 19.83 -2.93 0.97
CA HIS A 84 18.56 -2.91 0.26
C HIS A 84 17.44 -3.53 1.10
N VAL A 85 16.21 -3.22 0.76
CA VAL A 85 15.03 -3.96 1.24
C VAL A 85 15.13 -5.40 0.74
N ASN A 86 14.77 -6.36 1.57
CA ASN A 86 14.57 -7.73 1.14
C ASN A 86 13.10 -7.88 0.69
N GLY A 87 12.86 -7.73 -0.60
CA GLY A 87 11.52 -7.78 -1.17
C GLY A 87 10.81 -9.11 -0.93
N ALA A 88 11.55 -10.23 -0.88
CA ALA A 88 10.98 -11.53 -0.57
C ALA A 88 10.58 -11.68 0.91
N LEU A 89 11.31 -11.07 1.82
CA LEU A 89 10.95 -11.05 3.24
C LEU A 89 9.70 -10.19 3.49
N THR A 90 9.55 -9.11 2.74
CA THR A 90 8.50 -8.10 2.98
C THR A 90 7.29 -8.25 2.07
N ILE A 91 7.23 -9.29 1.24
CA ILE A 91 6.23 -9.39 0.17
C ILE A 91 4.79 -9.45 0.70
N GLY A 92 4.52 -10.18 1.77
CA GLY A 92 3.18 -10.28 2.35
C GLY A 92 2.63 -8.93 2.77
N GLU A 93 3.44 -8.16 3.49
CA GLU A 93 3.11 -6.80 3.91
C GLU A 93 2.94 -5.84 2.73
N ASN A 94 3.80 -5.96 1.71
CA ASN A 94 3.70 -5.13 0.52
C ASN A 94 2.45 -5.44 -0.33
N ILE A 95 2.03 -6.71 -0.38
CA ILE A 95 0.75 -7.12 -1.00
C ILE A 95 -0.42 -6.54 -0.20
N GLY A 96 -0.38 -6.64 1.13
CA GLY A 96 -1.39 -6.07 2.03
C GLY A 96 -1.55 -4.57 1.82
N ASP A 97 -0.45 -3.82 1.78
CA ASP A 97 -0.46 -2.37 1.56
C ASP A 97 -1.04 -1.99 0.19
N LEU A 98 -0.59 -2.65 -0.88
CA LEU A 98 -1.04 -2.34 -2.24
C LEU A 98 -2.51 -2.69 -2.45
N GLY A 99 -2.92 -3.88 -2.01
CA GLY A 99 -4.30 -4.33 -2.06
C GLY A 99 -5.20 -3.48 -1.16
N GLY A 100 -4.76 -3.23 0.06
CA GLY A 100 -5.50 -2.45 1.05
C GLY A 100 -5.79 -1.03 0.60
N LEU A 101 -4.78 -0.33 0.06
CA LEU A 101 -4.95 1.01 -0.50
C LEU A 101 -5.93 1.02 -1.68
N SER A 102 -5.79 0.05 -2.59
CA SER A 102 -6.65 -0.05 -3.79
C SER A 102 -8.10 -0.37 -3.42
N ILE A 103 -8.32 -1.29 -2.48
CA ILE A 103 -9.64 -1.66 -1.97
C ILE A 103 -10.30 -0.47 -1.25
N ALA A 104 -9.55 0.24 -0.38
CA ALA A 104 -10.06 1.40 0.33
C ALA A 104 -10.45 2.54 -0.62
N TYR A 105 -9.64 2.80 -1.65
CA TYR A 105 -9.96 3.78 -2.67
C TYR A 105 -11.26 3.43 -3.42
N ARG A 106 -11.38 2.16 -3.82
CA ARG A 106 -12.59 1.68 -4.49
C ARG A 106 -13.83 1.74 -3.60
N ALA A 107 -13.70 1.38 -2.32
CA ALA A 107 -14.77 1.46 -1.34
C ALA A 107 -15.24 2.90 -1.13
N LEU A 108 -14.33 3.87 -1.07
CA LEU A 108 -14.68 5.29 -1.00
C LEU A 108 -15.43 5.77 -2.27
N GLN A 109 -14.99 5.34 -3.46
CA GLN A 109 -15.71 5.65 -4.70
C GLN A 109 -17.16 5.15 -4.66
N ILE A 110 -17.37 3.92 -4.18
CA ILE A 110 -18.72 3.34 -4.05
C ILE A 110 -19.54 4.15 -3.06
N SER A 111 -18.99 4.47 -1.88
CA SER A 111 -19.65 5.29 -0.87
C SER A 111 -20.14 6.63 -1.43
N TYR A 112 -19.30 7.31 -2.20
CA TYR A 112 -19.71 8.59 -2.82
C TYR A 112 -20.74 8.41 -3.94
N GLN A 113 -20.66 7.34 -4.74
CA GLN A 113 -21.69 7.02 -5.73
C GLN A 113 -23.05 6.79 -5.08
N ASP A 114 -23.09 6.02 -3.98
CA ASP A 114 -24.32 5.73 -3.24
C ASP A 114 -24.89 6.99 -2.53
N ALA A 115 -24.00 7.92 -2.15
CA ALA A 115 -24.40 9.22 -1.59
C ALA A 115 -24.85 10.26 -2.63
N GLY A 116 -24.84 9.91 -3.92
CA GLY A 116 -25.28 10.80 -5.00
C GLY A 116 -24.16 11.68 -5.59
N GLY A 117 -22.93 11.46 -5.24
CA GLY A 117 -21.76 12.13 -5.80
C GLY A 117 -20.65 12.40 -4.81
N ALA A 118 -19.46 12.70 -5.31
CA ALA A 118 -18.32 13.05 -4.47
C ALA A 118 -18.49 14.48 -3.89
N PRO A 119 -17.92 14.74 -2.69
CA PRO A 119 -17.96 16.06 -2.09
C PRO A 119 -17.11 17.08 -2.88
N GLU A 120 -17.46 18.34 -2.70
CA GLU A 120 -16.64 19.45 -3.20
C GLU A 120 -15.22 19.44 -2.60
N PRO A 121 -14.24 20.01 -3.29
CA PRO A 121 -12.89 20.18 -2.75
C PRO A 121 -12.89 20.92 -1.41
N VAL A 122 -12.04 20.49 -0.50
CA VAL A 122 -11.81 21.14 0.80
C VAL A 122 -10.39 21.71 0.81
N ASP A 123 -10.25 22.98 1.14
CA ASP A 123 -8.97 23.72 1.10
C ASP A 123 -8.22 23.62 -0.24
N GLY A 124 -8.98 23.54 -1.34
CA GLY A 124 -8.44 23.37 -2.68
C GLY A 124 -8.00 21.95 -3.03
N LEU A 125 -8.16 20.98 -2.15
CA LEU A 125 -7.80 19.58 -2.37
C LEU A 125 -9.04 18.74 -2.74
N SER A 126 -8.93 17.99 -3.83
CA SER A 126 -9.94 17.00 -4.19
C SER A 126 -10.02 15.88 -3.14
N TRP A 127 -11.09 15.08 -3.13
CA TRP A 127 -11.20 13.94 -2.23
C TRP A 127 -10.10 12.90 -2.50
N GLN A 128 -9.69 12.71 -3.76
CA GLN A 128 -8.60 11.82 -4.13
C GLN A 128 -7.29 12.27 -3.50
N GLN A 129 -6.98 13.57 -3.60
CA GLN A 129 -5.77 14.12 -2.97
C GLN A 129 -5.80 13.96 -1.46
N ARG A 130 -6.93 14.25 -0.80
CA ARG A 130 -7.07 14.07 0.66
C ARG A 130 -6.92 12.60 1.09
N PHE A 131 -7.45 11.65 0.29
CA PHE A 131 -7.28 10.22 0.50
C PHE A 131 -5.79 9.81 0.51
N PHE A 132 -5.05 10.14 -0.54
CA PHE A 132 -3.63 9.79 -0.62
C PHE A 132 -2.76 10.56 0.40
N LEU A 133 -3.09 11.81 0.70
CA LEU A 133 -2.38 12.57 1.75
C LEU A 133 -2.62 11.98 3.13
N SER A 134 -3.81 11.48 3.42
CA SER A 134 -4.10 10.76 4.66
C SER A 134 -3.32 9.45 4.73
N TYR A 135 -3.31 8.67 3.65
CA TYR A 135 -2.47 7.47 3.57
C TYR A 135 -0.99 7.79 3.83
N ALA A 136 -0.47 8.85 3.23
CA ALA A 136 0.91 9.28 3.50
C ALA A 136 1.12 9.71 4.97
N ALA A 137 0.12 10.29 5.61
CA ALA A 137 0.22 10.78 6.97
C ALA A 137 0.37 9.67 8.01
N ILE A 138 -0.23 8.48 7.79
CA ILE A 138 -0.10 7.35 8.72
C ILE A 138 1.30 6.72 8.69
N TRP A 139 2.08 6.94 7.63
CA TRP A 139 3.43 6.41 7.47
C TRP A 139 4.53 7.40 7.91
N ARG A 140 4.18 8.56 8.46
CA ARG A 140 5.18 9.53 8.93
C ARG A 140 5.92 8.99 10.15
N GLU A 141 7.18 8.69 9.94
CA GLU A 141 8.06 8.16 10.98
C GLU A 141 9.43 8.82 10.92
N LYS A 142 10.12 8.81 12.05
CA LYS A 142 11.52 9.15 12.16
C LYS A 142 12.23 8.07 12.97
N VAL A 143 13.06 7.29 12.30
CA VAL A 143 13.77 6.13 12.85
C VAL A 143 15.28 6.38 12.83
N ARG A 144 16.02 5.82 13.79
CA ARG A 144 17.49 5.86 13.82
C ARG A 144 18.08 4.86 12.83
N ASP A 145 19.29 5.14 12.34
CA ASP A 145 19.95 4.30 11.34
C ASP A 145 20.14 2.85 11.77
N GLU A 146 20.52 2.63 13.03
CA GLU A 146 20.69 1.27 13.58
C GLU A 146 19.36 0.51 13.63
N ALA A 147 18.29 1.19 14.04
CA ALA A 147 16.96 0.58 14.06
C ALA A 147 16.45 0.27 12.64
N CYS A 148 16.71 1.18 11.68
CA CYS A 148 16.40 0.94 10.27
C CYS A 148 17.18 -0.26 9.70
N ARG A 149 18.48 -0.38 10.02
CA ARG A 149 19.27 -1.55 9.61
C ARG A 149 18.76 -2.85 10.22
N THR A 150 18.37 -2.82 11.49
CA THR A 150 17.77 -3.98 12.17
C THR A 150 16.44 -4.37 11.51
N GLN A 151 15.58 -3.40 11.23
CA GLN A 151 14.32 -3.62 10.53
C GLN A 151 14.56 -4.31 9.18
N LEU A 152 15.45 -3.78 8.34
CA LEU A 152 15.76 -4.35 7.03
C LEU A 152 16.24 -5.81 7.10
N ALA A 153 16.88 -6.20 8.20
CA ALA A 153 17.44 -7.53 8.37
C ALA A 153 16.44 -8.56 8.92
N THR A 154 15.41 -8.12 9.66
CA THR A 154 14.61 -9.06 10.48
C THR A 154 13.10 -8.84 10.42
N ASP A 155 12.62 -7.69 9.96
CA ASP A 155 11.20 -7.31 10.01
C ASP A 155 10.52 -7.61 8.66
N PRO A 156 9.36 -8.29 8.64
CA PRO A 156 8.59 -8.49 7.42
C PRO A 156 7.97 -7.21 6.86
N HIS A 157 7.99 -6.11 7.62
CA HIS A 157 7.49 -4.82 7.15
C HIS A 157 8.61 -4.01 6.50
N SER A 158 8.35 -3.53 5.30
CA SER A 158 9.21 -2.55 4.64
C SER A 158 9.28 -1.24 5.45
N PRO A 159 10.40 -0.49 5.39
CA PRO A 159 10.45 0.85 5.98
C PRO A 159 9.27 1.72 5.55
N THR A 160 8.72 2.51 6.47
CA THR A 160 7.50 3.32 6.28
C THR A 160 7.56 4.24 5.06
N GLN A 161 8.76 4.73 4.71
CA GLN A 161 9.02 5.46 3.48
C GLN A 161 8.54 4.69 2.23
N PHE A 162 8.72 3.38 2.20
CA PHE A 162 8.38 2.54 1.05
C PHE A 162 6.96 1.98 1.14
N ARG A 163 6.43 1.78 2.35
CA ARG A 163 5.01 1.47 2.57
C ARG A 163 4.11 2.58 2.03
N CYS A 164 4.56 3.82 2.01
CA CYS A 164 3.89 4.92 1.32
C CYS A 164 4.33 5.02 -0.15
N ASN A 165 5.59 5.44 -0.38
CA ASN A 165 6.01 5.94 -1.68
C ASN A 165 6.06 4.85 -2.75
N GLN A 166 6.48 3.62 -2.42
CA GLN A 166 6.54 2.55 -3.42
C GLN A 166 5.15 2.01 -3.73
N ILE A 167 4.24 2.01 -2.77
CA ILE A 167 2.84 1.59 -2.98
C ILE A 167 2.11 2.54 -3.92
N VAL A 168 2.12 3.84 -3.66
CA VAL A 168 1.38 4.80 -4.51
C VAL A 168 1.87 4.83 -5.96
N ARG A 169 3.14 4.48 -6.21
CA ARG A 169 3.70 4.36 -7.57
C ARG A 169 3.03 3.26 -8.41
N ASN A 170 2.36 2.32 -7.78
CA ASN A 170 1.63 1.24 -8.46
C ASN A 170 0.13 1.54 -8.64
N VAL A 171 -0.37 2.68 -8.17
CA VAL A 171 -1.80 3.01 -8.15
C VAL A 171 -2.10 4.12 -9.16
N ASP A 172 -2.75 3.82 -10.29
CA ASP A 172 -3.04 4.78 -11.36
C ASP A 172 -3.79 6.02 -10.86
N ALA A 173 -4.74 5.85 -9.94
CA ALA A 173 -5.49 6.96 -9.36
C ALA A 173 -4.61 7.99 -8.62
N PHE A 174 -3.42 7.62 -8.16
CA PHE A 174 -2.46 8.56 -7.60
C PHE A 174 -1.90 9.51 -8.65
N TYR A 175 -1.61 9.00 -9.84
CA TYR A 175 -1.14 9.80 -10.97
C TYR A 175 -2.20 10.82 -11.40
N ASP A 176 -3.44 10.39 -11.50
CA ASP A 176 -4.57 11.25 -11.86
C ASP A 176 -4.83 12.33 -10.79
N ALA A 177 -4.67 11.99 -9.50
CA ALA A 177 -4.94 12.91 -8.40
C ALA A 177 -3.91 14.06 -8.29
N PHE A 178 -2.67 13.81 -8.71
CA PHE A 178 -1.56 14.76 -8.53
C PHE A 178 -0.88 15.17 -9.84
N ASP A 179 -1.46 14.82 -10.99
CA ASP A 179 -0.91 15.10 -12.33
C ASP A 179 0.56 14.63 -12.47
N VAL A 180 0.86 13.45 -11.91
CA VAL A 180 2.24 12.91 -11.87
C VAL A 180 2.72 12.55 -13.27
N THR A 181 3.88 13.04 -13.64
CA THR A 181 4.49 12.93 -14.97
C THR A 181 5.83 12.18 -14.91
N PRO A 182 6.42 11.79 -16.06
CA PRO A 182 7.74 11.15 -16.10
C PRO A 182 8.88 11.96 -15.46
N ASP A 183 8.71 13.25 -15.28
CA ASP A 183 9.70 14.13 -14.65
C ASP A 183 9.64 14.11 -13.12
N ASP A 184 8.63 13.46 -12.54
CA ASP A 184 8.43 13.41 -11.10
C ASP A 184 9.11 12.20 -10.46
N ALA A 185 9.63 12.38 -9.24
CA ALA A 185 10.39 11.33 -8.52
C ALA A 185 9.55 10.07 -8.18
N LEU A 186 8.23 10.20 -8.11
CA LEU A 186 7.32 9.07 -7.86
C LEU A 186 6.77 8.46 -9.14
N TRP A 187 7.22 8.91 -10.30
CA TRP A 187 6.82 8.26 -11.55
C TRP A 187 7.31 6.81 -11.62
N LEU A 188 6.43 5.94 -12.09
CA LEU A 188 6.74 4.58 -12.52
C LEU A 188 6.01 4.35 -13.84
N ASP A 189 6.73 3.83 -14.85
CA ASP A 189 6.14 3.55 -16.16
C ASP A 189 4.91 2.63 -15.99
N PRO A 190 3.79 2.89 -16.67
CA PRO A 190 2.58 2.06 -16.56
C PRO A 190 2.83 0.56 -16.78
N SER A 191 3.78 0.21 -17.65
CA SER A 191 4.14 -1.19 -17.91
C SER A 191 4.87 -1.87 -16.74
N GLN A 192 5.35 -1.10 -15.79
CA GLN A 192 6.05 -1.59 -14.59
C GLN A 192 5.18 -1.58 -13.34
N ARG A 193 3.98 -0.98 -13.42
CA ARG A 193 3.05 -0.95 -12.29
C ARG A 193 2.46 -2.33 -12.04
N VAL A 194 2.38 -2.70 -10.78
CA VAL A 194 1.86 -3.99 -10.34
C VAL A 194 0.49 -3.79 -9.71
N SER A 195 -0.48 -4.61 -10.12
CA SER A 195 -1.73 -4.83 -9.40
C SER A 195 -1.80 -6.31 -9.06
N ILE A 196 -1.99 -6.64 -7.80
CA ILE A 196 -2.11 -8.04 -7.37
C ILE A 196 -3.55 -8.51 -7.55
N TRP A 197 -4.50 -7.70 -7.12
CA TRP A 197 -5.95 -7.96 -7.14
C TRP A 197 -6.71 -6.98 -8.02
#